data_8bddc3d539d6dad05211fc6b8a93c223
#
_entry.id   8bddc3d539d6dad05211fc6b8a93c223
#
_cell.length_a   1.000
_cell.length_b   1.000
_cell.length_c   1.000
_cell.angle_alpha   90.00
_cell.angle_beta   90.00
_cell.angle_gamma   90.00
#
_symmetry.space_group_name_H-M   'P 1'
#
loop_
_entity.id
_entity.type
_entity.pdbx_description
1 polymer ?
#
loop_
_entity_poly.entity_id
_entity_poly.type
_entity_poly.pdbx_seq_one_letter_code
_entity_poly.pdbx_strand_id
1 'polypeptide(L)'
;MSTQIDLESAVKQAREKLDEHTYAIVQRHFHESTGCPFWLGKKAELNFDPLTEVKCYDDLKKFPLFEDDWLRGGPVERWRMKDHAERPTYVFETVGTTGLPKSRVVVEDHWRDYEIFSDTLPDEYFPRGSNWLMLGPSGPRRLRLAVEHLAQYRGGISFCIDLDPRWVVKLIKKGWMEHLEEYKKHCIDQAVTILTAGHNVKCMFGTPKLIESLCEGLELSLIHI
;
A
#
# COMPACT_ATOMS: atom_id res chain seq x y z
N MET A 1 4.23 34.70 -16.51
CA MET A 1 2.79 34.94 -16.40
C MET A 1 2.21 33.80 -15.57
N SER A 2 1.85 34.08 -14.33
CA SER A 2 1.18 33.09 -13.47
C SER A 2 -0.25 32.93 -13.98
N THR A 3 -0.59 31.77 -14.51
CA THR A 3 -1.96 31.42 -14.89
C THR A 3 -2.75 31.32 -13.58
N GLN A 4 -3.54 32.32 -13.29
CA GLN A 4 -4.47 32.28 -12.16
C GLN A 4 -5.46 31.16 -12.45
N ILE A 5 -5.32 30.04 -11.74
CA ILE A 5 -6.25 28.90 -11.85
C ILE A 5 -7.59 29.43 -11.34
N ASP A 6 -8.59 29.42 -12.21
CA ASP A 6 -9.97 29.64 -11.78
C ASP A 6 -10.38 28.47 -10.89
N LEU A 7 -10.32 28.68 -9.59
CA LEU A 7 -10.55 27.64 -8.58
C LEU A 7 -11.96 27.05 -8.69
N GLU A 8 -12.96 27.87 -9.02
CA GLU A 8 -14.35 27.37 -9.16
C GLU A 8 -14.47 26.42 -10.34
N SER A 9 -13.85 26.76 -11.48
CA SER A 9 -13.83 25.89 -12.66
C SER A 9 -13.07 24.60 -12.37
N ALA A 10 -11.92 24.66 -11.69
CA ALA A 10 -11.14 23.50 -11.32
C ALA A 10 -11.90 22.56 -10.36
N VAL A 11 -12.59 23.11 -9.37
CA VAL A 11 -13.43 22.34 -8.43
C VAL A 11 -14.60 21.66 -9.17
N LYS A 12 -15.25 22.38 -10.08
CA LYS A 12 -16.33 21.81 -10.88
C LYS A 12 -15.84 20.64 -11.74
N GLN A 13 -14.74 20.81 -12.45
CA GLN A 13 -14.16 19.75 -13.26
C GLN A 13 -13.72 18.54 -12.43
N ALA A 14 -13.14 18.76 -11.24
CA ALA A 14 -12.76 17.69 -10.34
C ALA A 14 -14.01 16.93 -9.85
N ARG A 15 -15.10 17.61 -9.57
CA ARG A 15 -16.36 16.98 -9.17
C ARG A 15 -16.97 16.15 -10.29
N GLU A 16 -17.04 16.67 -11.50
CA GLU A 16 -17.54 15.93 -12.67
C GLU A 16 -16.75 14.66 -12.90
N LYS A 17 -15.41 14.71 -12.85
CA LYS A 17 -14.55 13.52 -12.94
C LYS A 17 -14.79 12.52 -11.81
N LEU A 18 -15.00 12.99 -10.59
CA LEU A 18 -15.32 12.12 -9.45
C LEU A 18 -16.65 11.40 -9.64
N ASP A 19 -17.66 12.09 -10.13
CA ASP A 19 -18.98 11.54 -10.39
C ASP A 19 -18.93 10.50 -11.52
N GLU A 20 -18.27 10.80 -12.63
CA GLU A 20 -18.03 9.86 -13.73
C GLU A 20 -17.29 8.60 -13.26
N HIS A 21 -16.21 8.80 -12.49
CA HIS A 21 -15.44 7.69 -11.93
C HIS A 21 -16.27 6.83 -10.99
N THR A 22 -17.05 7.46 -10.11
CA THR A 22 -17.94 6.77 -9.18
C THR A 22 -18.96 5.92 -9.93
N TYR A 23 -19.60 6.50 -10.94
CA TYR A 23 -20.55 5.77 -11.79
C TYR A 23 -19.87 4.56 -12.44
N ALA A 24 -18.73 4.74 -13.08
CA ALA A 24 -18.00 3.67 -13.76
C ALA A 24 -17.61 2.53 -12.80
N ILE A 25 -17.12 2.86 -11.59
CA ILE A 25 -16.75 1.87 -10.58
C ILE A 25 -17.96 1.09 -10.09
N VAL A 26 -19.08 1.77 -9.81
CA VAL A 26 -20.31 1.09 -9.37
C VAL A 26 -20.85 0.17 -10.46
N GLN A 27 -20.92 0.63 -11.73
CA GLN A 27 -21.29 -0.21 -12.84
C GLN A 27 -20.43 -1.47 -12.90
N ARG A 28 -19.11 -1.32 -12.80
CA ARG A 28 -18.17 -2.43 -12.88
C ARG A 28 -18.31 -3.43 -11.73
N HIS A 29 -18.53 -2.94 -10.50
CA HIS A 29 -18.63 -3.82 -9.33
C HIS A 29 -19.96 -4.57 -9.23
N PHE A 30 -21.05 -4.01 -9.73
CA PHE A 30 -22.39 -4.57 -9.57
C PHE A 30 -22.97 -5.20 -10.85
N HIS A 31 -22.26 -5.11 -11.99
CA HIS A 31 -22.65 -5.82 -13.21
C HIS A 31 -22.24 -7.29 -13.13
N GLU A 32 -23.14 -8.19 -13.56
CA GLU A 32 -22.99 -9.64 -13.42
C GLU A 32 -21.75 -10.20 -14.13
N SER A 33 -21.32 -9.58 -15.25
CA SER A 33 -20.17 -10.04 -16.03
C SER A 33 -18.82 -9.57 -15.49
N THR A 34 -18.79 -8.50 -14.69
CA THR A 34 -17.53 -7.86 -14.23
C THR A 34 -17.35 -7.89 -12.72
N GLY A 35 -18.44 -7.85 -11.96
CA GLY A 35 -18.43 -7.73 -10.50
C GLY A 35 -17.80 -8.92 -9.78
N CYS A 36 -17.28 -8.67 -8.59
CA CYS A 36 -16.78 -9.75 -7.73
C CYS A 36 -17.93 -10.45 -6.99
N PRO A 37 -17.76 -11.72 -6.60
CA PRO A 37 -18.79 -12.49 -5.90
C PRO A 37 -19.35 -11.80 -4.65
N PHE A 38 -18.50 -11.08 -3.91
CA PHE A 38 -18.91 -10.38 -2.69
C PHE A 38 -19.94 -9.28 -2.99
N TRP A 39 -19.64 -8.36 -3.92
CA TRP A 39 -20.56 -7.26 -4.24
C TRP A 39 -21.82 -7.73 -4.97
N LEU A 40 -21.70 -8.77 -5.81
CA LEU A 40 -22.87 -9.37 -6.44
C LEU A 40 -23.80 -10.02 -5.41
N GLY A 41 -23.24 -10.67 -4.38
CA GLY A 41 -24.03 -11.17 -3.25
C GLY A 41 -24.66 -10.05 -2.45
N LYS A 42 -23.91 -8.99 -2.14
CA LYS A 42 -24.43 -7.83 -1.41
C LYS A 42 -25.52 -7.06 -2.17
N LYS A 43 -25.50 -7.05 -3.51
CA LYS A 43 -26.54 -6.43 -4.32
C LYS A 43 -27.93 -6.96 -3.95
N ALA A 44 -28.07 -8.24 -3.66
CA ALA A 44 -29.35 -8.85 -3.29
C ALA A 44 -29.89 -8.40 -1.91
N GLU A 45 -29.01 -7.84 -1.06
CA GLU A 45 -29.37 -7.35 0.27
C GLU A 45 -29.76 -5.85 0.26
N LEU A 46 -29.50 -5.15 -0.85
CA LEU A 46 -29.82 -3.73 -0.99
C LEU A 46 -31.31 -3.53 -1.30
N ASN A 47 -31.87 -2.43 -0.83
CA ASN A 47 -33.23 -2.00 -1.12
C ASN A 47 -33.35 -1.10 -2.35
N PHE A 48 -32.29 -1.03 -3.16
CA PHE A 48 -32.19 -0.24 -4.39
C PHE A 48 -31.27 -0.96 -5.40
N ASP A 49 -31.36 -0.60 -6.67
CA ASP A 49 -30.44 -1.13 -7.70
C ASP A 49 -29.26 -0.18 -7.94
N PRO A 50 -28.04 -0.55 -7.53
CA PRO A 50 -26.85 0.30 -7.73
C PRO A 50 -26.59 0.69 -9.19
N LEU A 51 -26.96 -0.18 -10.15
CA LEU A 51 -26.71 0.07 -11.58
C LEU A 51 -27.58 1.21 -12.13
N THR A 52 -28.76 1.42 -11.57
CA THR A 52 -29.71 2.43 -12.03
C THR A 52 -29.73 3.68 -11.17
N GLU A 53 -29.49 3.54 -9.87
CA GLU A 53 -29.72 4.61 -8.88
C GLU A 53 -28.48 5.33 -8.40
N VAL A 54 -27.25 4.81 -8.67
CA VAL A 54 -26.02 5.49 -8.34
C VAL A 54 -25.47 6.17 -9.59
N LYS A 55 -25.49 7.49 -9.60
CA LYS A 55 -25.07 8.33 -10.75
C LYS A 55 -23.89 9.24 -10.42
N CYS A 56 -23.70 9.55 -9.14
CA CYS A 56 -22.65 10.46 -8.67
C CYS A 56 -22.09 10.01 -7.32
N TYR A 57 -21.05 10.69 -6.88
CA TYR A 57 -20.38 10.39 -5.60
C TYR A 57 -21.32 10.51 -4.39
N ASP A 58 -22.24 11.46 -4.40
CA ASP A 58 -23.18 11.64 -3.29
C ASP A 58 -24.18 10.52 -3.14
N ASP A 59 -24.47 9.78 -4.21
CA ASP A 59 -25.33 8.60 -4.17
C ASP A 59 -24.71 7.43 -3.40
N LEU A 60 -23.39 7.43 -3.18
CA LEU A 60 -22.75 6.40 -2.35
C LEU A 60 -23.31 6.35 -0.92
N LYS A 61 -23.94 7.41 -0.45
CA LYS A 61 -24.63 7.46 0.84
C LYS A 61 -25.83 6.51 0.94
N LYS A 62 -26.32 6.01 -0.18
CA LYS A 62 -27.39 5.00 -0.24
C LYS A 62 -26.92 3.63 0.25
N PHE A 63 -25.62 3.34 0.11
CA PHE A 63 -25.04 2.11 0.60
C PHE A 63 -24.95 2.09 2.13
N PRO A 64 -25.09 0.92 2.75
CA PRO A 64 -24.75 0.76 4.16
C PRO A 64 -23.26 1.03 4.39
N LEU A 65 -22.88 1.35 5.61
CA LEU A 65 -21.49 1.51 5.97
C LEU A 65 -20.72 0.21 5.75
N PHE A 66 -19.51 0.34 5.24
CA PHE A 66 -18.62 -0.80 5.04
C PHE A 66 -18.17 -1.36 6.39
N GLU A 67 -18.34 -2.66 6.57
CA GLU A 67 -17.90 -3.35 7.78
C GLU A 67 -16.51 -3.95 7.57
N ASP A 68 -15.59 -3.51 8.40
CA ASP A 68 -14.19 -3.97 8.38
C ASP A 68 -14.04 -5.50 8.47
N ASP A 69 -14.96 -6.16 9.16
CA ASP A 69 -14.94 -7.61 9.34
C ASP A 69 -15.23 -8.38 8.05
N TRP A 70 -15.84 -7.75 7.04
CA TRP A 70 -15.99 -8.34 5.71
C TRP A 70 -14.66 -8.68 5.05
N LEU A 71 -13.58 -7.99 5.40
CA LEU A 71 -12.24 -8.23 4.88
C LEU A 71 -11.50 -9.37 5.59
N ARG A 72 -12.06 -9.94 6.67
CA ARG A 72 -11.42 -11.00 7.43
C ARG A 72 -11.70 -12.38 6.88
N GLY A 73 -10.68 -13.22 6.90
CA GLY A 73 -10.77 -14.62 6.45
C GLY A 73 -10.98 -14.79 4.95
N GLY A 74 -11.09 -16.05 4.55
CA GLY A 74 -11.28 -16.48 3.17
C GLY A 74 -12.72 -16.87 2.83
N PRO A 75 -12.95 -17.28 1.58
CA PRO A 75 -11.97 -17.23 0.48
C PRO A 75 -11.76 -15.80 -0.02
N VAL A 76 -10.51 -15.42 -0.29
CA VAL A 76 -10.15 -14.06 -0.78
C VAL A 76 -10.61 -13.84 -2.22
N GLU A 77 -10.85 -14.89 -2.97
CA GLU A 77 -11.36 -14.87 -4.35
C GLU A 77 -12.73 -14.18 -4.45
N ARG A 78 -13.49 -14.12 -3.35
CA ARG A 78 -14.76 -13.38 -3.32
C ARG A 78 -14.61 -11.89 -3.64
N TRP A 79 -13.40 -11.33 -3.48
CA TRP A 79 -13.07 -9.94 -3.78
C TRP A 79 -12.50 -9.75 -5.18
N ARG A 80 -12.20 -10.84 -5.90
CA ARG A 80 -11.63 -10.78 -7.24
C ARG A 80 -12.73 -10.50 -8.25
N MET A 81 -12.56 -9.45 -9.04
CA MET A 81 -13.48 -9.11 -10.11
C MET A 81 -13.40 -10.14 -11.24
N LYS A 82 -14.53 -10.46 -11.87
CA LYS A 82 -14.62 -11.45 -12.95
C LYS A 82 -13.82 -11.03 -14.18
N ASP A 83 -13.83 -9.75 -14.51
CA ASP A 83 -13.07 -9.20 -15.64
C ASP A 83 -11.55 -9.11 -15.38
N HIS A 84 -11.10 -9.44 -14.16
CA HIS A 84 -9.70 -9.56 -13.79
C HIS A 84 -9.25 -11.01 -13.54
N ALA A 85 -10.05 -12.01 -13.94
CA ALA A 85 -9.78 -13.41 -13.64
C ALA A 85 -8.42 -13.89 -14.18
N GLU A 86 -7.99 -13.38 -15.33
CA GLU A 86 -6.74 -13.74 -15.99
C GLU A 86 -5.53 -12.85 -15.59
N ARG A 87 -5.76 -11.83 -14.74
CA ARG A 87 -4.69 -10.90 -14.34
C ARG A 87 -3.97 -11.40 -13.10
N PRO A 88 -2.65 -11.17 -12.98
CA PRO A 88 -1.92 -11.41 -11.73
C PRO A 88 -2.60 -10.71 -10.56
N THR A 89 -2.80 -11.42 -9.49
CA THR A 89 -3.53 -10.94 -8.32
C THR A 89 -2.66 -11.11 -7.07
N TYR A 90 -2.58 -10.06 -6.29
CA TYR A 90 -1.83 -10.02 -5.04
C TYR A 90 -2.79 -9.98 -3.86
N VAL A 91 -2.40 -10.61 -2.75
CA VAL A 91 -3.12 -10.52 -1.49
C VAL A 91 -2.25 -9.79 -0.48
N PHE A 92 -2.76 -8.69 0.04
CA PHE A 92 -2.12 -7.94 1.12
C PHE A 92 -2.91 -8.09 2.40
N GLU A 93 -2.20 -8.23 3.51
CA GLU A 93 -2.80 -8.51 4.80
C GLU A 93 -2.37 -7.50 5.87
N THR A 94 -3.28 -7.23 6.80
CA THR A 94 -2.94 -6.52 8.04
C THR A 94 -2.25 -7.46 9.03
N VAL A 95 -1.71 -6.91 10.13
CA VAL A 95 -1.01 -7.71 11.16
C VAL A 95 -1.95 -8.69 11.88
N GLY A 96 -3.26 -8.42 11.95
CA GLY A 96 -4.22 -9.26 12.67
C GLY A 96 -4.14 -9.12 14.18
N THR A 97 -3.93 -7.92 14.70
CA THR A 97 -3.82 -7.65 16.16
C THR A 97 -5.10 -7.93 16.93
N THR A 98 -6.25 -7.80 16.28
CA THR A 98 -7.60 -7.91 16.86
C THR A 98 -8.40 -9.10 16.34
N GLY A 99 -7.74 -10.07 15.73
CA GLY A 99 -8.41 -11.26 15.16
C GLY A 99 -7.70 -11.74 13.89
N LEU A 100 -8.44 -12.40 13.00
CA LEU A 100 -7.90 -12.78 11.69
C LEU A 100 -7.43 -11.53 10.93
N PRO A 101 -6.32 -11.61 10.20
CA PRO A 101 -5.89 -10.52 9.34
C PRO A 101 -7.00 -10.09 8.37
N LYS A 102 -7.10 -8.79 8.11
CA LYS A 102 -7.88 -8.29 6.99
C LYS A 102 -7.07 -8.49 5.72
N SER A 103 -7.70 -9.04 4.70
CA SER A 103 -7.07 -9.29 3.40
C SER A 103 -7.62 -8.34 2.35
N ARG A 104 -6.76 -7.78 1.53
CA ARG A 104 -7.11 -6.98 0.36
C ARG A 104 -6.55 -7.64 -0.89
N VAL A 105 -7.42 -7.86 -1.86
CA VAL A 105 -7.06 -8.35 -3.19
C VAL A 105 -6.76 -7.15 -4.09
N VAL A 106 -5.62 -7.17 -4.75
CA VAL A 106 -5.08 -6.07 -5.56
C VAL A 106 -4.53 -6.61 -6.86
N VAL A 107 -4.71 -5.90 -7.96
CA VAL A 107 -4.14 -6.23 -9.26
C VAL A 107 -2.90 -5.38 -9.52
N GLU A 108 -3.06 -4.07 -9.69
CA GLU A 108 -1.96 -3.18 -10.08
C GLU A 108 -1.97 -1.81 -9.39
N ASP A 109 -2.96 -1.52 -8.54
CA ASP A 109 -3.12 -0.21 -7.90
C ASP A 109 -1.90 0.19 -7.05
N HIS A 110 -1.16 -0.80 -6.50
CA HIS A 110 0.08 -0.52 -5.77
C HIS A 110 1.23 -0.04 -6.68
N TRP A 111 1.19 -0.32 -7.98
CA TRP A 111 2.13 0.22 -8.95
C TRP A 111 1.75 1.65 -9.34
N ARG A 112 0.51 1.84 -9.76
CA ARG A 112 0.01 3.13 -10.23
C ARG A 112 0.12 4.23 -9.19
N ASP A 113 -0.22 3.93 -7.94
CA ASP A 113 -0.08 4.88 -6.83
C ASP A 113 1.37 5.36 -6.69
N TYR A 114 2.34 4.45 -6.82
CA TYR A 114 3.76 4.78 -6.64
C TYR A 114 4.41 5.35 -7.90
N GLU A 115 3.88 5.11 -9.08
CA GLU A 115 4.23 5.84 -10.30
C GLU A 115 3.84 7.33 -10.16
N ILE A 116 2.58 7.59 -9.77
CA ILE A 116 2.09 8.95 -9.49
C ILE A 116 2.91 9.60 -8.36
N PHE A 117 3.19 8.88 -7.30
CA PHE A 117 4.03 9.37 -6.21
C PHE A 117 5.45 9.70 -6.69
N SER A 118 6.04 8.88 -7.57
CA SER A 118 7.35 9.14 -8.17
C SER A 118 7.43 10.50 -8.85
N ASP A 119 6.34 10.92 -9.51
CA ASP A 119 6.31 12.20 -10.24
C ASP A 119 6.30 13.42 -9.30
N THR A 120 6.00 13.20 -8.01
CA THR A 120 6.07 14.24 -6.98
C THR A 120 7.45 14.35 -6.32
N LEU A 121 8.35 13.38 -6.55
CA LEU A 121 9.68 13.34 -5.94
C LEU A 121 10.68 14.16 -6.76
N PRO A 122 11.28 15.22 -6.21
CA PRO A 122 12.32 16.00 -6.90
C PRO A 122 13.54 15.12 -7.19
N ASP A 123 14.02 15.14 -8.44
CA ASP A 123 15.19 14.34 -8.85
C ASP A 123 16.50 14.82 -8.17
N GLU A 124 16.53 16.04 -7.64
CA GLU A 124 17.62 16.57 -6.83
C GLU A 124 17.88 15.75 -5.57
N TYR A 125 16.80 15.35 -4.87
CA TYR A 125 16.88 14.60 -3.61
C TYR A 125 16.69 13.10 -3.81
N PHE A 126 16.01 12.71 -4.88
CA PHE A 126 15.70 11.33 -5.24
C PHE A 126 16.15 11.05 -6.68
N PRO A 127 17.48 10.98 -6.94
CA PRO A 127 17.99 10.87 -8.31
C PRO A 127 17.47 9.61 -9.02
N ARG A 128 17.06 9.76 -10.28
CA ARG A 128 16.71 8.61 -11.12
C ARG A 128 17.94 7.73 -11.36
N GLY A 129 17.74 6.42 -11.51
CA GLY A 129 18.81 5.45 -11.62
C GLY A 129 19.52 5.10 -10.30
N SER A 130 19.12 5.71 -9.19
CA SER A 130 19.66 5.39 -7.87
C SER A 130 18.96 4.20 -7.23
N ASN A 131 19.73 3.44 -6.45
CA ASN A 131 19.18 2.32 -5.68
C ASN A 131 18.49 2.80 -4.39
N TRP A 132 17.54 2.03 -3.95
CA TRP A 132 16.70 2.30 -2.79
C TRP A 132 16.89 1.24 -1.73
N LEU A 133 16.77 1.63 -0.47
CA LEU A 133 16.63 0.74 0.67
C LEU A 133 15.20 0.84 1.22
N MET A 134 14.47 -0.28 1.21
CA MET A 134 13.21 -0.41 1.92
C MET A 134 13.48 -0.86 3.36
N LEU A 135 13.44 0.08 4.30
CA LEU A 135 13.61 -0.12 5.73
C LEU A 135 12.23 -0.21 6.38
N GLY A 136 11.58 -1.36 6.22
CA GLY A 136 10.21 -1.54 6.70
C GLY A 136 9.70 -2.97 6.57
N PRO A 137 8.41 -3.18 6.88
CA PRO A 137 7.81 -4.51 6.92
C PRO A 137 7.92 -5.27 5.59
N SER A 138 8.40 -6.50 5.65
CA SER A 138 8.38 -7.49 4.56
C SER A 138 7.12 -8.38 4.62
N GLY A 139 7.07 -9.44 3.83
CA GLY A 139 5.96 -10.40 3.79
C GLY A 139 4.77 -9.93 2.96
N PRO A 140 3.52 -10.29 3.31
CA PRO A 140 2.33 -9.99 2.51
C PRO A 140 1.91 -8.51 2.67
N ARG A 141 2.85 -7.59 2.48
CA ARG A 141 2.68 -6.15 2.67
C ARG A 141 2.72 -5.42 1.34
N ARG A 142 1.68 -4.68 1.06
CA ARG A 142 1.59 -3.82 -0.11
C ARG A 142 2.79 -2.88 -0.24
N LEU A 143 3.23 -2.32 0.88
CA LEU A 143 4.27 -1.30 0.92
C LEU A 143 5.60 -1.80 0.33
N ARG A 144 6.02 -3.03 0.65
CA ARG A 144 7.26 -3.58 0.09
C ARG A 144 7.22 -3.61 -1.44
N LEU A 145 6.18 -4.21 -2.02
CA LEU A 145 6.06 -4.32 -3.47
C LEU A 145 5.90 -2.95 -4.15
N ALA A 146 5.24 -2.02 -3.49
CA ALA A 146 5.07 -0.67 -4.00
C ALA A 146 6.40 0.11 -4.02
N VAL A 147 7.23 -0.01 -2.98
CA VAL A 147 8.57 0.63 -2.95
C VAL A 147 9.54 -0.05 -3.92
N GLU A 148 9.45 -1.37 -4.07
CA GLU A 148 10.22 -2.11 -5.07
C GLU A 148 9.88 -1.61 -6.48
N HIS A 149 8.60 -1.49 -6.79
CA HIS A 149 8.15 -0.93 -8.07
C HIS A 149 8.59 0.53 -8.26
N LEU A 150 8.49 1.37 -7.21
CA LEU A 150 8.97 2.75 -7.24
C LEU A 150 10.44 2.84 -7.65
N ALA A 151 11.29 2.04 -7.01
CA ALA A 151 12.72 2.02 -7.31
C ALA A 151 12.98 1.62 -8.77
N GLN A 152 12.31 0.55 -9.24
CA GLN A 152 12.43 0.05 -10.61
C GLN A 152 11.89 1.07 -11.63
N TYR A 153 10.75 1.69 -11.36
CA TYR A 153 10.15 2.73 -12.21
C TYR A 153 11.06 3.96 -12.36
N ARG A 154 11.83 4.27 -11.32
CA ARG A 154 12.86 5.32 -11.35
C ARG A 154 14.20 4.86 -11.91
N GLY A 155 14.31 3.62 -12.39
CA GLY A 155 15.51 3.06 -13.02
C GLY A 155 16.57 2.54 -12.05
N GLY A 156 16.23 2.35 -10.77
CA GLY A 156 17.09 1.80 -9.73
C GLY A 156 16.72 0.38 -9.31
N ILE A 157 17.41 -0.12 -8.30
CA ILE A 157 17.21 -1.43 -7.66
C ILE A 157 16.72 -1.19 -6.23
N SER A 158 15.75 -1.98 -5.76
CA SER A 158 15.31 -1.95 -4.37
C SER A 158 16.00 -3.05 -3.56
N PHE A 159 16.66 -2.66 -2.50
CA PHE A 159 17.14 -3.54 -1.44
C PHE A 159 16.13 -3.52 -0.30
N CYS A 160 15.84 -4.67 0.28
CA CYS A 160 14.85 -4.80 1.35
C CYS A 160 15.47 -5.53 2.53
N ILE A 161 15.06 -5.16 3.75
CA ILE A 161 15.30 -5.95 4.95
C ILE A 161 14.13 -6.90 5.20
N ASP A 162 14.35 -7.92 6.02
CA ASP A 162 13.29 -8.78 6.53
C ASP A 162 12.82 -8.32 7.90
N LEU A 163 11.59 -7.77 7.93
CA LEU A 163 10.92 -7.36 9.16
C LEU A 163 9.50 -7.94 9.17
N ASP A 164 9.24 -8.85 10.11
CA ASP A 164 7.88 -9.36 10.35
C ASP A 164 7.20 -8.61 11.51
N PRO A 165 6.26 -7.70 11.22
CA PRO A 165 5.55 -6.97 12.26
C PRO A 165 4.62 -7.86 13.10
N ARG A 166 4.26 -9.06 12.62
CA ARG A 166 3.48 -10.03 13.42
C ARG A 166 4.33 -10.60 14.55
N TRP A 167 5.61 -10.83 14.27
CA TRP A 167 6.55 -11.26 15.30
C TRP A 167 6.77 -10.16 16.34
N VAL A 168 6.94 -8.91 15.91
CA VAL A 168 7.02 -7.74 16.80
C VAL A 168 5.81 -7.67 17.75
N VAL A 169 4.60 -7.75 17.20
CA VAL A 169 3.36 -7.75 18.01
C VAL A 169 3.32 -8.92 18.99
N LYS A 170 3.79 -10.10 18.58
CA LYS A 170 3.84 -11.28 19.45
C LYS A 170 4.83 -11.11 20.61
N LEU A 171 6.01 -10.53 20.34
CA LEU A 171 7.00 -10.23 21.39
C LEU A 171 6.44 -9.24 22.41
N ILE A 172 5.83 -8.15 21.94
CA ILE A 172 5.19 -7.14 22.81
C ILE A 172 4.09 -7.77 23.68
N LYS A 173 3.18 -8.55 23.07
CA LYS A 173 2.10 -9.22 23.83
C LYS A 173 2.60 -10.19 24.88
N LYS A 174 3.77 -10.76 24.71
CA LYS A 174 4.41 -11.67 25.67
C LYS A 174 5.29 -10.94 26.71
N GLY A 175 5.48 -9.64 26.57
CA GLY A 175 6.38 -8.86 27.44
C GLY A 175 7.87 -9.19 27.21
N TRP A 176 8.24 -9.78 26.08
CA TRP A 176 9.60 -10.20 25.77
C TRP A 176 10.41 -9.03 25.17
N MET A 177 10.66 -8.02 25.98
CA MET A 177 11.26 -6.78 25.51
C MET A 177 12.72 -6.92 25.11
N GLU A 178 13.51 -7.78 25.78
CA GLU A 178 14.90 -8.07 25.38
C GLU A 178 14.96 -8.68 23.98
N HIS A 179 14.12 -9.68 23.69
CA HIS A 179 14.04 -10.27 22.33
C HIS A 179 13.54 -9.27 21.29
N LEU A 180 12.71 -8.32 21.68
CA LEU A 180 12.27 -7.25 20.78
C LEU A 180 13.44 -6.35 20.39
N GLU A 181 14.30 -5.97 21.34
CA GLU A 181 15.50 -5.19 21.06
C GLU A 181 16.53 -5.97 20.22
N GLU A 182 16.72 -7.26 20.50
CA GLU A 182 17.57 -8.14 19.67
C GLU A 182 17.04 -8.21 18.24
N TYR A 183 15.73 -8.38 18.06
CA TYR A 183 15.11 -8.44 16.74
C TYR A 183 15.22 -7.10 16.00
N LYS A 184 15.01 -5.97 16.68
CA LYS A 184 15.22 -4.63 16.16
C LYS A 184 16.66 -4.48 15.69
N LYS A 185 17.65 -4.86 16.51
CA LYS A 185 19.06 -4.82 16.14
C LYS A 185 19.34 -5.65 14.90
N HIS A 186 18.83 -6.89 14.82
CA HIS A 186 18.96 -7.74 13.64
C HIS A 186 18.42 -7.07 12.37
N CYS A 187 17.25 -6.39 12.43
CA CYS A 187 16.72 -5.66 11.30
C CYS A 187 17.62 -4.48 10.87
N ILE A 188 18.22 -3.78 11.84
CA ILE A 188 19.16 -2.69 11.56
C ILE A 188 20.49 -3.22 11.00
N ASP A 189 21.01 -4.32 11.52
CA ASP A 189 22.23 -4.97 11.03
C ASP A 189 22.11 -5.39 9.54
N GLN A 190 20.91 -5.85 9.10
CA GLN A 190 20.65 -6.12 7.69
C GLN A 190 20.80 -4.84 6.84
N ALA A 191 20.22 -3.72 7.30
CA ALA A 191 20.30 -2.44 6.59
C ALA A 191 21.74 -1.91 6.55
N VAL A 192 22.47 -1.97 7.66
CA VAL A 192 23.90 -1.59 7.74
C VAL A 192 24.72 -2.43 6.76
N THR A 193 24.50 -3.76 6.73
CA THR A 193 25.17 -4.66 5.78
C THR A 193 24.95 -4.23 4.33
N ILE A 194 23.72 -3.90 3.95
CA ILE A 194 23.39 -3.44 2.59
C ILE A 194 24.11 -2.12 2.29
N LEU A 195 24.09 -1.16 3.21
CA LEU A 195 24.67 0.17 3.01
C LEU A 195 26.21 0.14 2.96
N THR A 196 26.85 -0.78 3.70
CA THR A 196 28.31 -0.92 3.76
C THR A 196 28.89 -1.85 2.69
N ALA A 197 28.06 -2.65 2.01
CA ALA A 197 28.48 -3.59 0.97
C ALA A 197 28.91 -2.94 -0.36
N GLY A 198 28.98 -1.60 -0.43
CA GLY A 198 29.42 -0.88 -1.64
C GLY A 198 28.32 -0.70 -2.70
N HIS A 199 27.08 -1.00 -2.38
CA HIS A 199 25.95 -0.71 -3.26
C HIS A 199 25.68 0.80 -3.33
N ASN A 200 25.35 1.31 -4.53
CA ASN A 200 25.04 2.72 -4.74
C ASN A 200 23.61 3.05 -4.25
N VAL A 201 23.36 2.88 -2.95
CA VAL A 201 22.08 3.24 -2.32
C VAL A 201 22.07 4.71 -1.99
N LYS A 202 21.16 5.49 -2.58
CA LYS A 202 21.01 6.93 -2.35
C LYS A 202 19.66 7.33 -1.82
N CYS A 203 18.67 6.44 -1.91
CA CYS A 203 17.31 6.70 -1.51
C CYS A 203 16.87 5.66 -0.48
N MET A 204 15.99 6.08 0.42
CA MET A 204 15.45 5.19 1.45
C MET A 204 13.95 5.43 1.63
N PHE A 205 13.22 4.35 1.88
CA PHE A 205 11.85 4.39 2.36
C PHE A 205 11.78 3.66 3.69
N GLY A 206 11.36 4.33 4.74
CA GLY A 206 11.29 3.74 6.08
C GLY A 206 10.40 4.53 7.03
N THR A 207 10.20 4.00 8.23
CA THR A 207 9.53 4.75 9.29
C THR A 207 10.55 5.60 10.06
N PRO A 208 10.16 6.79 10.59
CA PRO A 208 11.09 7.63 11.35
C PRO A 208 11.85 6.86 12.44
N LYS A 209 11.16 6.00 13.19
CA LYS A 209 11.79 5.23 14.28
C LYS A 209 12.86 4.23 13.81
N LEU A 210 12.65 3.59 12.66
CA LEU A 210 13.66 2.69 12.09
C LEU A 210 14.83 3.48 11.51
N ILE A 211 14.59 4.66 10.95
CA ILE A 211 15.67 5.54 10.44
C ILE A 211 16.54 6.03 11.61
N GLU A 212 15.95 6.49 12.72
CA GLU A 212 16.68 6.84 13.93
C GLU A 212 17.59 5.70 14.40
N SER A 213 17.02 4.48 14.53
CA SER A 213 17.79 3.30 14.94
C SER A 213 18.87 2.90 13.95
N LEU A 214 18.68 3.16 12.65
CA LEU A 214 19.70 2.94 11.65
C LEU A 214 20.86 3.96 11.79
N CYS A 215 20.58 5.23 12.06
CA CYS A 215 21.61 6.23 12.32
C CYS A 215 22.48 5.83 13.53
N GLU A 216 21.86 5.42 14.64
CA GLU A 216 22.57 4.89 15.79
C GLU A 216 23.46 3.69 15.44
N GLY A 217 22.93 2.75 14.63
CA GLY A 217 23.67 1.56 14.18
C GLY A 217 24.87 1.89 13.26
N LEU A 218 24.72 2.89 12.39
CA LEU A 218 25.80 3.37 11.51
C LEU A 218 26.91 4.08 12.28
N GLU A 219 26.59 4.91 13.27
CA GLU A 219 27.57 5.56 14.13
C GLU A 219 28.42 4.52 14.88
N LEU A 220 27.80 3.49 15.43
CA LEU A 220 28.52 2.39 16.08
C LEU A 220 29.39 1.60 15.11
N SER A 221 28.95 1.41 13.87
CA SER A 221 29.72 0.73 12.82
C SER A 221 30.98 1.50 12.41
N LEU A 222 30.88 2.83 12.34
CA LEU A 222 32.03 3.70 11.98
C LEU A 222 33.11 3.77 13.08
N ILE A 223 32.74 3.53 14.33
CA ILE A 223 33.69 3.48 15.45
C ILE A 223 34.55 2.21 15.42
N HIS A 224 34.09 1.14 14.76
CA HIS A 224 34.76 -0.15 14.67
C HIS A 224 35.56 -0.38 13.37
N ILE A 225 35.64 0.61 12.48
CA ILE A 225 36.47 0.61 11.29
C ILE A 225 37.73 1.47 11.57
#